data_ac0c6b92706f663747f705fc274f92b3
#
_entry.id   ac0c6b92706f663747f705fc274f92b3
#
_cell.length_a   1.000
_cell.length_b   1.000
_cell.length_c   1.000
_cell.angle_alpha   90.00
_cell.angle_beta   90.00
_cell.angle_gamma   90.00
#
_symmetry.space_group_name_H-M   'P 1'
#
loop_
_entity.id
_entity.type
_entity.pdbx_description
1 polymer ?
#
loop_
_entity_poly.entity_id
_entity_poly.type
_entity_poly.pdbx_seq_one_letter_code
_entity_poly.pdbx_strand_id
1 'polypeptide(L)'
;MRRATQLFGICWLLCLLVACGESHFMTDASYRSRVEQDFQQKKALMPQGELFTILDDASLSTYEQEALEFLYAYMPLADITDYSGEFHLMNIRASQRAAEEMPWGKTIPEDLFRHFVLPVRVNNEQLDSARVVFYKELKDRVKSLSLYDAILEVNHWCHEKAVYMPSDARTSSPLATVSTAYGRCGEESTLLVAALRSVGIPARQVYTPRWAHTDDNHAWVEAWADGKWHFLGACEPEPVLDLGWFNAPASRGMLMHTKVFGRYEGKEEVMSVNPTYTEINVIDNYAPTA
;
A
#
# COMPACT_ATOMS: atom_id res chain seq x y z
N MET A 1 -28.17 14.90 77.25
CA MET A 1 -28.19 15.65 75.97
C MET A 1 -26.92 15.32 75.19
N ARG A 2 -27.02 14.43 74.14
CA ARG A 2 -25.90 14.11 73.30
C ARG A 2 -26.32 14.56 71.85
N ARG A 3 -25.59 15.50 71.27
CA ARG A 3 -25.78 15.99 69.91
C ARG A 3 -25.04 15.03 68.96
N ALA A 4 -25.78 14.43 68.02
CA ALA A 4 -25.22 13.66 66.92
C ALA A 4 -24.87 14.61 65.80
N THR A 5 -23.61 14.62 65.41
CA THR A 5 -23.09 15.33 64.22
C THR A 5 -23.18 14.41 63.05
N GLN A 6 -24.03 14.71 62.08
CA GLN A 6 -24.07 14.04 60.76
C GLN A 6 -22.97 14.59 59.88
N LEU A 7 -22.02 13.73 59.47
CA LEU A 7 -21.08 14.01 58.41
C LEU A 7 -21.73 13.68 57.05
N PHE A 8 -21.96 14.70 56.24
CA PHE A 8 -22.29 14.56 54.79
C PHE A 8 -21.01 14.29 54.04
N GLY A 9 -20.82 13.05 53.57
CA GLY A 9 -19.79 12.68 52.64
C GLY A 9 -20.20 13.07 51.21
N ILE A 10 -19.56 14.07 50.64
CA ILE A 10 -19.71 14.43 49.24
C ILE A 10 -18.82 13.48 48.43
N CYS A 11 -19.47 12.51 47.79
CA CYS A 11 -18.81 11.62 46.83
C CYS A 11 -18.62 12.37 45.50
N TRP A 12 -17.41 12.85 45.24
CA TRP A 12 -17.05 13.39 43.91
C TRP A 12 -16.87 12.24 42.92
N LEU A 13 -17.88 12.03 42.09
CA LEU A 13 -17.78 11.16 40.92
C LEU A 13 -16.89 11.88 39.87
N LEU A 14 -15.60 11.53 39.83
CA LEU A 14 -14.74 11.91 38.72
C LEU A 14 -15.20 11.11 37.48
N CYS A 15 -16.03 11.73 36.66
CA CYS A 15 -16.21 11.28 35.27
C CYS A 15 -14.90 11.53 34.52
N LEU A 16 -14.08 10.50 34.39
CA LEU A 16 -13.02 10.46 33.40
C LEU A 16 -13.70 10.49 32.03
N LEU A 17 -13.86 11.67 31.45
CA LEU A 17 -14.08 11.85 30.02
C LEU A 17 -12.80 11.33 29.35
N VAL A 18 -12.80 10.07 28.95
CA VAL A 18 -11.88 9.58 27.95
C VAL A 18 -12.28 10.35 26.67
N ALA A 19 -11.58 11.42 26.40
CA ALA A 19 -11.62 12.06 25.09
C ALA A 19 -11.14 10.98 24.11
N CYS A 20 -12.08 10.34 23.43
CA CYS A 20 -11.79 9.53 22.26
C CYS A 20 -11.27 10.53 21.23
N GLY A 21 -9.95 10.74 21.19
CA GLY A 21 -9.32 11.58 20.19
C GLY A 21 -9.68 11.03 18.83
N GLU A 22 -10.03 11.90 17.89
CA GLU A 22 -10.26 11.52 16.51
C GLU A 22 -9.04 10.78 15.97
N SER A 23 -9.26 9.60 15.38
CA SER A 23 -8.19 8.83 14.77
C SER A 23 -7.84 9.45 13.42
N HIS A 24 -6.64 9.99 13.30
CA HIS A 24 -6.13 10.53 12.04
C HIS A 24 -5.46 9.45 11.19
N PHE A 25 -5.64 9.54 9.88
CA PHE A 25 -4.87 8.75 8.91
C PHE A 25 -3.42 9.27 8.79
N MET A 26 -3.25 10.59 8.87
CA MET A 26 -1.95 11.27 8.88
C MET A 26 -1.76 11.95 10.23
N THR A 27 -0.94 11.37 11.13
CA THR A 27 -0.74 11.90 12.48
C THR A 27 0.11 13.17 12.48
N ASP A 28 1.07 13.32 11.54
CA ASP A 28 1.83 14.56 11.35
C ASP A 28 0.94 15.65 10.75
N ALA A 29 0.63 16.67 11.53
CA ALA A 29 -0.23 17.78 11.13
C ALA A 29 0.35 18.60 9.97
N SER A 30 1.67 18.73 9.86
CA SER A 30 2.30 19.47 8.77
C SER A 30 2.21 18.70 7.45
N TYR A 31 2.40 17.39 7.48
CA TYR A 31 2.21 16.52 6.33
C TYR A 31 0.75 16.52 5.89
N ARG A 32 -0.19 16.38 6.82
CA ARG A 32 -1.63 16.44 6.56
C ARG A 32 -2.04 17.75 5.85
N SER A 33 -1.56 18.90 6.36
CA SER A 33 -1.85 20.19 5.75
C SER A 33 -1.30 20.32 4.32
N ARG A 34 -0.13 19.71 4.03
CA ARG A 34 0.42 19.68 2.66
C ARG A 34 -0.44 18.82 1.74
N VAL A 35 -0.88 17.66 2.19
CA VAL A 35 -1.78 16.78 1.41
C VAL A 35 -3.09 17.47 1.11
N GLU A 36 -3.68 18.13 2.09
CA GLU A 36 -4.90 18.92 1.91
C GLU A 36 -4.71 20.02 0.84
N GLN A 37 -3.60 20.76 0.91
CA GLN A 37 -3.27 21.78 -0.10
C GLN A 37 -3.09 21.18 -1.50
N ASP A 38 -2.36 20.06 -1.62
CA ASP A 38 -2.16 19.36 -2.89
C ASP A 38 -3.50 18.86 -3.45
N PHE A 39 -4.40 18.34 -2.59
CA PHE A 39 -5.75 17.94 -2.99
C PHE A 39 -6.58 19.14 -3.48
N GLN A 40 -6.60 20.25 -2.75
CA GLN A 40 -7.36 21.44 -3.15
C GLN A 40 -6.86 22.02 -4.48
N GLN A 41 -5.54 22.04 -4.72
CA GLN A 41 -4.97 22.43 -6.00
C GLN A 41 -5.44 21.51 -7.13
N LYS A 42 -5.43 20.20 -6.91
CA LYS A 42 -5.89 19.23 -7.91
C LYS A 42 -7.40 19.34 -8.16
N LYS A 43 -8.21 19.50 -7.12
CA LYS A 43 -9.66 19.71 -7.21
C LYS A 43 -9.99 20.96 -8.03
N ALA A 44 -9.22 22.03 -7.87
CA ALA A 44 -9.40 23.28 -8.64
C ALA A 44 -9.15 23.12 -10.14
N LEU A 45 -8.38 22.13 -10.57
CA LEU A 45 -8.19 21.80 -11.99
C LEU A 45 -9.39 21.05 -12.60
N MET A 46 -10.32 20.58 -11.77
CA MET A 46 -11.51 19.80 -12.16
C MET A 46 -12.77 20.45 -11.57
N PRO A 47 -13.12 21.67 -11.97
CA PRO A 47 -14.18 22.47 -11.31
C PRO A 47 -15.59 21.97 -11.61
N GLN A 48 -15.76 21.05 -12.55
CA GLN A 48 -17.05 20.52 -12.99
C GLN A 48 -17.21 19.05 -12.64
N GLY A 49 -18.43 18.63 -12.32
CA GLY A 49 -18.77 17.24 -12.07
C GLY A 49 -18.76 16.83 -10.61
N GLU A 50 -19.18 15.59 -10.37
CA GLU A 50 -19.43 15.00 -9.03
C GLU A 50 -18.29 14.10 -8.56
N LEU A 51 -17.07 14.33 -9.05
CA LEU A 51 -15.92 13.44 -8.86
C LEU A 51 -15.50 13.26 -7.39
N PHE A 52 -15.83 14.22 -6.54
CA PHE A 52 -15.38 14.24 -5.13
C PHE A 52 -16.56 14.24 -4.14
N THR A 53 -17.79 13.97 -4.60
CA THR A 53 -18.99 14.01 -3.76
C THR A 53 -18.99 13.03 -2.59
N ILE A 54 -18.19 11.96 -2.67
CA ILE A 54 -18.00 11.05 -1.55
C ILE A 54 -17.51 11.78 -0.28
N LEU A 55 -16.74 12.86 -0.42
CA LEU A 55 -16.23 13.66 0.70
C LEU A 55 -17.32 14.50 1.39
N ASP A 56 -18.50 14.62 0.79
CA ASP A 56 -19.67 15.31 1.39
C ASP A 56 -20.48 14.36 2.29
N ASP A 57 -20.12 13.06 2.35
CA ASP A 57 -20.79 12.08 3.21
C ASP A 57 -20.44 12.33 4.69
N ALA A 58 -21.42 12.84 5.45
CA ALA A 58 -21.26 13.11 6.87
C ALA A 58 -21.04 11.87 7.75
N SER A 59 -21.15 10.67 7.20
CA SER A 59 -20.86 9.41 7.91
C SER A 59 -19.40 8.99 7.87
N LEU A 60 -18.56 9.64 7.06
CA LEU A 60 -17.14 9.38 7.02
C LEU A 60 -16.47 9.73 8.35
N SER A 61 -15.62 8.83 8.83
CA SER A 61 -14.70 9.15 9.91
C SER A 61 -13.60 10.12 9.43
N THR A 62 -12.98 10.86 10.35
CA THR A 62 -11.81 11.71 10.06
C THR A 62 -10.73 10.93 9.33
N TYR A 63 -10.47 9.68 9.74
CA TYR A 63 -9.51 8.80 9.08
C TYR A 63 -9.87 8.52 7.61
N GLU A 64 -11.12 8.16 7.32
CA GLU A 64 -11.59 7.86 5.96
C GLU A 64 -11.54 9.09 5.06
N GLN A 65 -11.93 10.25 5.59
CA GLN A 65 -11.85 11.51 4.85
C GLN A 65 -10.40 11.86 4.49
N GLU A 66 -9.47 11.83 5.45
CA GLU A 66 -8.05 12.10 5.21
C GLU A 66 -7.41 11.09 4.24
N ALA A 67 -7.78 9.81 4.34
CA ALA A 67 -7.32 8.78 3.42
C ALA A 67 -7.83 8.98 1.98
N LEU A 68 -9.10 9.39 1.82
CA LEU A 68 -9.65 9.76 0.51
C LEU A 68 -8.94 10.98 -0.06
N GLU A 69 -8.73 12.03 0.73
CA GLU A 69 -8.02 13.24 0.31
C GLU A 69 -6.59 12.91 -0.14
N PHE A 70 -5.86 12.06 0.60
CA PHE A 70 -4.54 11.58 0.22
C PHE A 70 -4.57 10.83 -1.12
N LEU A 71 -5.51 9.91 -1.31
CA LEU A 71 -5.63 9.17 -2.58
C LEU A 71 -5.97 10.14 -3.72
N TYR A 72 -6.95 11.01 -3.56
CA TYR A 72 -7.34 11.97 -4.58
C TYR A 72 -6.25 13.00 -4.91
N ALA A 73 -5.46 13.41 -3.92
CA ALA A 73 -4.34 14.33 -4.15
C ALA A 73 -3.33 13.75 -5.15
N TYR A 74 -3.10 12.44 -5.12
CA TYR A 74 -1.99 11.84 -5.85
C TYR A 74 -2.38 10.77 -6.89
N MET A 75 -3.63 10.30 -6.94
CA MET A 75 -4.01 9.35 -7.98
C MET A 75 -4.04 9.99 -9.38
N PRO A 76 -3.78 9.21 -10.46
CA PRO A 76 -3.94 9.69 -11.84
C PRO A 76 -5.37 10.16 -12.12
N LEU A 77 -5.53 11.06 -13.11
CA LEU A 77 -6.86 11.54 -13.52
C LEU A 77 -7.79 10.40 -13.93
N ALA A 78 -7.27 9.39 -14.63
CA ALA A 78 -8.05 8.21 -15.02
C ALA A 78 -8.64 7.49 -13.79
N ASP A 79 -7.91 7.42 -12.68
CA ASP A 79 -8.42 6.76 -11.46
C ASP A 79 -9.54 7.56 -10.78
N ILE A 80 -9.52 8.89 -10.94
CA ILE A 80 -10.59 9.77 -10.44
C ILE A 80 -11.85 9.64 -11.31
N THR A 81 -11.68 9.49 -12.63
CA THR A 81 -12.81 9.49 -13.58
C THR A 81 -13.41 8.12 -13.83
N ASP A 82 -12.60 7.07 -13.80
CA ASP A 82 -13.02 5.71 -14.15
C ASP A 82 -13.57 4.93 -12.96
N TYR A 83 -13.31 5.39 -11.72
CA TYR A 83 -13.75 4.73 -10.48
C TYR A 83 -14.49 5.67 -9.57
N SER A 84 -15.57 5.16 -8.94
CA SER A 84 -16.39 5.96 -8.02
C SER A 84 -15.69 6.19 -6.67
N GLY A 85 -16.16 7.21 -5.93
CA GLY A 85 -15.69 7.45 -4.56
C GLY A 85 -15.92 6.25 -3.63
N GLU A 86 -17.03 5.52 -3.82
CA GLU A 86 -17.32 4.30 -3.06
C GLU A 86 -16.32 3.18 -3.34
N PHE A 87 -15.80 3.08 -4.58
CA PHE A 87 -14.72 2.15 -4.89
C PHE A 87 -13.46 2.46 -4.08
N HIS A 88 -13.07 3.72 -4.00
CA HIS A 88 -11.91 4.12 -3.20
C HIS A 88 -12.16 3.92 -1.70
N LEU A 89 -13.32 4.29 -1.19
CA LEU A 89 -13.71 4.08 0.22
C LEU A 89 -13.75 2.59 0.59
N MET A 90 -14.26 1.73 -0.29
CA MET A 90 -14.22 0.26 -0.10
C MET A 90 -12.79 -0.25 0.07
N ASN A 91 -11.85 0.24 -0.73
CA ASN A 91 -10.44 -0.15 -0.64
C ASN A 91 -9.77 0.39 0.63
N ILE A 92 -10.10 1.60 1.08
CA ILE A 92 -9.64 2.17 2.36
C ILE A 92 -10.11 1.27 3.52
N ARG A 93 -11.41 0.96 3.57
CA ARG A 93 -12.01 0.11 4.61
C ARG A 93 -11.43 -1.30 4.63
N ALA A 94 -11.12 -1.85 3.45
CA ALA A 94 -10.45 -3.15 3.35
C ALA A 94 -9.03 -3.10 3.89
N SER A 95 -8.29 -2.00 3.67
CA SER A 95 -6.93 -1.80 4.21
C SER A 95 -6.95 -1.62 5.73
N GLN A 96 -7.91 -0.86 6.27
CA GLN A 96 -8.10 -0.70 7.72
C GLN A 96 -8.39 -2.06 8.38
N ARG A 97 -9.31 -2.84 7.79
CA ARG A 97 -9.64 -4.18 8.28
C ARG A 97 -8.40 -5.07 8.32
N ALA A 98 -7.58 -5.06 7.27
CA ALA A 98 -6.34 -5.83 7.26
C ALA A 98 -5.39 -5.38 8.38
N ALA A 99 -5.24 -4.07 8.62
CA ALA A 99 -4.42 -3.54 9.72
C ALA A 99 -4.97 -3.90 11.12
N GLU A 100 -6.28 -4.07 11.27
CA GLU A 100 -6.92 -4.46 12.52
C GLU A 100 -6.85 -5.96 12.79
N GLU A 101 -7.07 -6.79 11.75
CA GLU A 101 -7.23 -8.24 11.87
C GLU A 101 -5.91 -9.01 11.72
N MET A 102 -4.89 -8.47 11.02
CA MET A 102 -3.61 -9.15 10.83
C MET A 102 -2.65 -8.90 11.99
N PRO A 103 -1.86 -9.92 12.41
CA PRO A 103 -0.96 -9.82 13.57
C PRO A 103 0.06 -8.69 13.46
N TRP A 104 0.50 -8.38 12.26
CA TRP A 104 1.50 -7.34 11.98
C TRP A 104 0.91 -5.93 11.80
N GLY A 105 -0.42 -5.79 11.66
CA GLY A 105 -1.05 -4.53 11.27
C GLY A 105 -0.69 -3.34 12.15
N LYS A 106 -0.57 -3.57 13.47
CA LYS A 106 -0.20 -2.51 14.43
C LYS A 106 1.31 -2.22 14.49
N THR A 107 2.13 -3.04 13.85
CA THR A 107 3.59 -2.87 13.83
C THR A 107 4.09 -2.19 12.56
N ILE A 108 3.22 -2.06 11.55
CA ILE A 108 3.56 -1.36 10.30
C ILE A 108 3.62 0.15 10.57
N PRO A 109 4.75 0.83 10.30
CA PRO A 109 4.85 2.27 10.39
C PRO A 109 3.81 2.99 9.51
N GLU A 110 3.31 4.13 9.98
CA GLU A 110 2.27 4.90 9.29
C GLU A 110 2.66 5.30 7.87
N ASP A 111 3.90 5.76 7.68
CA ASP A 111 4.43 6.13 6.38
C ASP A 111 4.49 4.95 5.40
N LEU A 112 4.88 3.76 5.88
CA LEU A 112 4.86 2.55 5.06
C LEU A 112 3.43 2.11 4.74
N PHE A 113 2.51 2.19 5.68
CA PHE A 113 1.11 1.90 5.42
C PHE A 113 0.54 2.85 4.36
N ARG A 114 0.76 4.15 4.53
CA ARG A 114 0.24 5.20 3.65
C ARG A 114 0.72 5.07 2.21
N HIS A 115 1.99 4.74 2.00
CA HIS A 115 2.59 4.71 0.67
C HIS A 115 2.62 3.33 0.01
N PHE A 116 2.62 2.25 0.80
CA PHE A 116 2.89 0.90 0.29
C PHE A 116 1.83 -0.16 0.64
N VAL A 117 0.78 0.22 1.41
CA VAL A 117 -0.39 -0.64 1.67
C VAL A 117 -1.65 -0.02 1.10
N LEU A 118 -1.96 1.23 1.47
CA LEU A 118 -3.21 1.89 1.12
C LEU A 118 -3.43 2.03 -0.40
N PRO A 119 -2.47 2.48 -1.23
CA PRO A 119 -2.70 2.68 -2.66
C PRO A 119 -3.07 1.38 -3.35
N VAL A 120 -4.08 1.43 -4.22
CA VAL A 120 -4.51 0.28 -5.03
C VAL A 120 -3.58 0.10 -6.21
N ARG A 121 -3.28 1.22 -6.92
CA ARG A 121 -2.44 1.21 -8.12
C ARG A 121 -1.00 0.81 -7.81
N VAL A 122 -0.46 -0.06 -8.66
CA VAL A 122 0.93 -0.54 -8.60
C VAL A 122 1.74 -0.05 -9.79
N ASN A 123 1.18 -0.17 -11.00
CA ASN A 123 1.82 0.19 -12.28
C ASN A 123 0.83 0.99 -13.15
N ASN A 124 0.59 0.58 -14.38
CA ASN A 124 -0.34 1.20 -15.34
C ASN A 124 -1.57 0.33 -15.62
N GLU A 125 -1.83 -0.66 -14.78
CA GLU A 125 -2.98 -1.56 -14.84
C GLU A 125 -4.31 -0.80 -14.70
N GLN A 126 -5.41 -1.40 -15.13
CA GLN A 126 -6.74 -1.01 -14.67
C GLN A 126 -6.93 -1.50 -13.23
N LEU A 127 -7.57 -0.69 -12.40
CA LEU A 127 -7.90 -1.10 -11.03
C LEU A 127 -9.10 -2.04 -11.04
N ASP A 128 -9.16 -2.91 -10.03
CA ASP A 128 -10.26 -3.82 -9.80
C ASP A 128 -10.49 -4.07 -8.31
N SER A 129 -11.41 -4.96 -7.97
CA SER A 129 -11.73 -5.31 -6.58
C SER A 129 -10.81 -6.38 -5.97
N ALA A 130 -9.63 -6.60 -6.53
CA ALA A 130 -8.68 -7.62 -6.09
C ALA A 130 -8.40 -7.57 -4.59
N ARG A 131 -8.25 -6.38 -4.00
CA ARG A 131 -7.98 -6.22 -2.55
C ARG A 131 -9.01 -6.96 -1.68
N VAL A 132 -10.29 -6.82 -1.99
CA VAL A 132 -11.36 -7.46 -1.22
C VAL A 132 -11.42 -8.96 -1.49
N VAL A 133 -11.20 -9.37 -2.74
CA VAL A 133 -11.21 -10.78 -3.14
C VAL A 133 -10.02 -11.50 -2.53
N PHE A 134 -8.82 -10.98 -2.68
CA PHE A 134 -7.59 -11.59 -2.19
C PHE A 134 -7.53 -11.65 -0.66
N TYR A 135 -8.03 -10.61 0.03
CA TYR A 135 -8.14 -10.65 1.48
C TYR A 135 -8.95 -11.87 1.97
N LYS A 136 -10.07 -12.15 1.32
CA LYS A 136 -10.92 -13.31 1.70
C LYS A 136 -10.21 -14.64 1.50
N GLU A 137 -9.41 -14.77 0.45
CA GLU A 137 -8.66 -16.00 0.16
C GLU A 137 -7.41 -16.16 1.05
N LEU A 138 -6.74 -15.05 1.37
CA LEU A 138 -5.43 -15.07 2.00
C LEU A 138 -5.46 -14.98 3.53
N LYS A 139 -6.43 -14.26 4.12
CA LYS A 139 -6.42 -13.95 5.56
C LYS A 139 -6.24 -15.17 6.46
N ASP A 140 -6.99 -16.24 6.20
CA ASP A 140 -6.92 -17.46 7.02
C ASP A 140 -5.67 -18.29 6.72
N ARG A 141 -5.06 -18.11 5.56
CA ARG A 141 -3.84 -18.76 5.13
C ARG A 141 -2.60 -18.16 5.80
N VAL A 142 -2.61 -16.86 6.10
CA VAL A 142 -1.43 -16.14 6.59
C VAL A 142 -1.50 -15.67 8.04
N LYS A 143 -2.68 -15.53 8.65
CA LYS A 143 -2.86 -14.92 9.98
C LYS A 143 -2.11 -15.59 11.14
N SER A 144 -1.70 -16.86 10.99
CA SER A 144 -0.94 -17.60 12.00
C SER A 144 0.56 -17.59 11.75
N LEU A 145 1.02 -16.95 10.68
CA LEU A 145 2.42 -16.91 10.28
C LEU A 145 3.11 -15.66 10.83
N SER A 146 4.45 -15.69 10.87
CA SER A 146 5.25 -14.48 10.99
C SER A 146 5.05 -13.59 9.75
N LEU A 147 5.38 -12.30 9.85
CA LEU A 147 5.32 -11.40 8.69
C LEU A 147 6.21 -11.89 7.55
N TYR A 148 7.43 -12.36 7.87
CA TYR A 148 8.38 -12.94 6.92
C TYR A 148 7.78 -14.17 6.19
N ASP A 149 7.24 -15.13 6.94
CA ASP A 149 6.65 -16.34 6.37
C ASP A 149 5.36 -16.03 5.59
N ALA A 150 4.59 -15.05 6.02
CA ALA A 150 3.39 -14.61 5.31
C ALA A 150 3.72 -14.05 3.92
N ILE A 151 4.84 -13.33 3.76
CA ILE A 151 5.30 -12.85 2.44
C ILE A 151 5.59 -14.03 1.51
N LEU A 152 6.32 -15.05 1.99
CA LEU A 152 6.62 -16.26 1.22
C LEU A 152 5.33 -16.99 0.83
N GLU A 153 4.40 -17.14 1.76
CA GLU A 153 3.14 -17.84 1.54
C GLU A 153 2.23 -17.12 0.54
N VAL A 154 2.19 -15.79 0.58
CA VAL A 154 1.46 -15.00 -0.43
C VAL A 154 2.07 -15.18 -1.82
N ASN A 155 3.40 -15.28 -1.93
CA ASN A 155 4.05 -15.55 -3.22
C ASN A 155 3.74 -16.96 -3.73
N HIS A 156 3.70 -17.96 -2.86
CA HIS A 156 3.23 -19.32 -3.21
C HIS A 156 1.79 -19.26 -3.74
N TRP A 157 0.90 -18.55 -3.05
CA TRP A 157 -0.47 -18.37 -3.52
C TRP A 157 -0.53 -17.71 -4.90
N CYS A 158 0.31 -16.69 -5.16
CA CYS A 158 0.38 -16.06 -6.49
C CYS A 158 0.83 -17.06 -7.58
N HIS A 159 1.81 -17.91 -7.28
CA HIS A 159 2.27 -18.97 -8.19
C HIS A 159 1.18 -20.00 -8.49
N GLU A 160 0.28 -20.29 -7.54
CA GLU A 160 -0.90 -21.14 -7.78
C GLU A 160 -1.91 -20.48 -8.75
N LYS A 161 -1.88 -19.14 -8.89
CA LYS A 161 -2.84 -18.37 -9.71
C LYS A 161 -2.31 -18.02 -11.10
N ALA A 162 -1.01 -17.76 -11.25
CA ALA A 162 -0.44 -17.30 -12.51
C ALA A 162 1.00 -17.81 -12.70
N VAL A 163 1.36 -18.00 -13.97
CA VAL A 163 2.71 -18.35 -14.39
C VAL A 163 3.19 -17.38 -15.46
N TYR A 164 4.52 -17.26 -15.58
CA TYR A 164 5.12 -16.38 -16.57
C TYR A 164 4.76 -16.80 -18.01
N MET A 165 4.24 -15.86 -18.77
CA MET A 165 4.03 -15.97 -20.21
C MET A 165 3.99 -14.57 -20.84
N PRO A 166 4.60 -14.33 -22.01
CA PRO A 166 4.43 -13.08 -22.72
C PRO A 166 2.96 -12.74 -22.95
N SER A 167 2.59 -11.49 -22.73
CA SER A 167 1.24 -10.98 -22.86
C SER A 167 1.22 -9.64 -23.61
N ASP A 168 0.16 -8.85 -23.46
CA ASP A 168 -0.02 -7.56 -24.12
C ASP A 168 0.99 -6.50 -23.63
N ALA A 169 1.10 -5.39 -24.38
CA ALA A 169 1.98 -4.28 -24.01
C ALA A 169 1.55 -3.54 -22.73
N ARG A 170 0.26 -3.64 -22.36
CA ARG A 170 -0.30 -3.03 -21.15
C ARG A 170 -0.44 -4.08 -20.05
N THR A 171 -0.10 -3.68 -18.82
CA THR A 171 -0.27 -4.53 -17.64
C THR A 171 -1.76 -4.81 -17.38
N SER A 172 -2.11 -6.08 -17.24
CA SER A 172 -3.46 -6.52 -16.88
C SER A 172 -3.74 -6.21 -15.40
N SER A 173 -5.02 -6.03 -15.06
CA SER A 173 -5.43 -5.92 -13.65
C SER A 173 -5.17 -7.23 -12.89
N PRO A 174 -5.02 -7.21 -11.55
CA PRO A 174 -4.76 -8.42 -10.77
C PRO A 174 -5.79 -9.53 -10.96
N LEU A 175 -7.09 -9.21 -10.98
CA LEU A 175 -8.13 -10.23 -11.23
C LEU A 175 -8.13 -10.73 -12.68
N ALA A 176 -7.78 -9.90 -13.65
CA ALA A 176 -7.62 -10.34 -15.04
C ALA A 176 -6.42 -11.30 -15.16
N THR A 177 -5.30 -11.02 -14.48
CA THR A 177 -4.14 -11.92 -14.44
C THR A 177 -4.51 -13.28 -13.83
N VAL A 178 -5.26 -13.30 -12.72
CA VAL A 178 -5.80 -14.54 -12.13
C VAL A 178 -6.72 -15.27 -13.10
N SER A 179 -7.58 -14.55 -13.81
CA SER A 179 -8.55 -15.16 -14.75
C SER A 179 -7.88 -15.78 -15.98
N THR A 180 -6.77 -15.20 -16.44
CA THR A 180 -5.99 -15.71 -17.56
C THR A 180 -4.96 -16.77 -17.14
N ALA A 181 -4.62 -16.81 -15.86
CA ALA A 181 -3.60 -17.67 -15.25
C ALA A 181 -2.17 -17.47 -15.78
N TYR A 182 -1.89 -16.33 -16.42
CA TYR A 182 -0.55 -15.99 -16.90
C TYR A 182 -0.32 -14.47 -16.98
N GLY A 183 0.95 -14.07 -17.00
CA GLY A 183 1.37 -12.69 -17.20
C GLY A 183 2.87 -12.57 -17.43
N ARG A 184 3.32 -11.39 -17.83
CA ARG A 184 4.75 -11.03 -17.84
C ARG A 184 5.16 -10.65 -16.41
N CYS A 185 6.43 -10.36 -16.22
CA CYS A 185 6.95 -9.85 -14.93
C CYS A 185 6.18 -8.61 -14.42
N GLY A 186 5.65 -7.77 -15.32
CA GLY A 186 4.80 -6.63 -14.98
C GLY A 186 3.48 -7.03 -14.34
N GLU A 187 2.76 -8.00 -14.92
CA GLU A 187 1.52 -8.55 -14.36
C GLU A 187 1.77 -9.34 -13.09
N GLU A 188 2.78 -10.21 -13.07
CA GLU A 188 3.11 -11.04 -11.91
C GLU A 188 3.49 -10.19 -10.70
N SER A 189 4.32 -9.16 -10.89
CA SER A 189 4.68 -8.25 -9.81
C SER A 189 3.51 -7.37 -9.35
N THR A 190 2.63 -6.94 -10.26
CA THR A 190 1.39 -6.23 -9.92
C THR A 190 0.46 -7.13 -9.09
N LEU A 191 0.29 -8.39 -9.48
CA LEU A 191 -0.50 -9.39 -8.75
C LEU A 191 0.04 -9.59 -7.33
N LEU A 192 1.36 -9.83 -7.19
CA LEU A 192 1.97 -10.06 -5.88
C LEU A 192 1.88 -8.83 -4.97
N VAL A 193 2.14 -7.62 -5.48
CA VAL A 193 1.98 -6.39 -4.70
C VAL A 193 0.53 -6.21 -4.24
N ALA A 194 -0.45 -6.43 -5.14
CA ALA A 194 -1.86 -6.35 -4.78
C ALA A 194 -2.27 -7.38 -3.71
N ALA A 195 -1.76 -8.61 -3.81
CA ALA A 195 -2.01 -9.69 -2.85
C ALA A 195 -1.41 -9.37 -1.47
N LEU A 196 -0.15 -8.94 -1.39
CA LEU A 196 0.51 -8.52 -0.16
C LEU A 196 -0.22 -7.35 0.51
N ARG A 197 -0.53 -6.31 -0.26
CA ARG A 197 -1.27 -5.14 0.25
C ARG A 197 -2.67 -5.50 0.74
N SER A 198 -3.30 -6.53 0.17
CA SER A 198 -4.64 -6.98 0.59
C SER A 198 -4.67 -7.49 2.03
N VAL A 199 -3.57 -8.05 2.51
CA VAL A 199 -3.39 -8.52 3.90
C VAL A 199 -2.56 -7.57 4.76
N GLY A 200 -2.44 -6.31 4.33
CA GLY A 200 -1.79 -5.24 5.11
C GLY A 200 -0.26 -5.29 5.11
N ILE A 201 0.38 -5.99 4.19
CA ILE A 201 1.85 -6.07 4.06
C ILE A 201 2.34 -4.98 3.11
N PRO A 202 3.23 -4.06 3.54
CA PRO A 202 3.81 -3.07 2.65
C PRO A 202 4.60 -3.73 1.53
N ALA A 203 4.26 -3.39 0.30
CA ALA A 203 4.91 -3.96 -0.88
C ALA A 203 5.00 -2.93 -2.02
N ARG A 204 6.04 -3.07 -2.84
CA ARG A 204 6.31 -2.21 -3.99
C ARG A 204 6.90 -3.00 -5.14
N GLN A 205 6.58 -2.58 -6.37
CA GLN A 205 7.21 -3.10 -7.57
C GLN A 205 8.56 -2.43 -7.77
N VAL A 206 9.59 -3.22 -8.00
CA VAL A 206 10.91 -2.74 -8.44
C VAL A 206 11.06 -3.01 -9.92
N TYR A 207 11.68 -2.09 -10.63
CA TYR A 207 11.91 -2.18 -12.06
C TYR A 207 13.35 -1.83 -12.41
N THR A 208 13.94 -2.65 -13.26
CA THR A 208 15.18 -2.33 -13.99
C THR A 208 14.86 -2.20 -15.47
N PRO A 209 15.15 -1.05 -16.10
CA PRO A 209 14.84 -0.84 -17.51
C PRO A 209 15.74 -1.66 -18.42
N ARG A 210 16.91 -2.08 -17.93
CA ARG A 210 17.92 -2.80 -18.68
C ARG A 210 18.89 -3.51 -17.74
N TRP A 211 19.22 -4.76 -18.05
CA TRP A 211 20.34 -5.46 -17.40
C TRP A 211 21.70 -5.00 -17.97
N ALA A 212 22.77 -5.16 -17.21
CA ALA A 212 24.12 -4.83 -17.68
C ALA A 212 24.61 -5.70 -18.87
N HIS A 213 24.03 -6.88 -19.08
CA HIS A 213 24.44 -7.87 -20.07
C HIS A 213 23.43 -8.08 -21.22
N THR A 214 22.24 -7.48 -21.14
CA THR A 214 21.19 -7.56 -22.17
C THR A 214 20.31 -6.33 -22.15
N ASP A 215 19.64 -6.03 -23.25
CA ASP A 215 18.66 -4.94 -23.38
C ASP A 215 17.31 -5.26 -22.73
N ASP A 216 17.14 -6.45 -22.16
CA ASP A 216 15.90 -6.85 -21.49
C ASP A 216 15.70 -6.09 -20.17
N ASN A 217 14.46 -5.76 -19.91
CA ASN A 217 14.00 -5.21 -18.62
C ASN A 217 13.50 -6.33 -17.70
N HIS A 218 13.30 -5.99 -16.44
CA HIS A 218 12.64 -6.87 -15.49
C HIS A 218 11.90 -6.10 -14.40
N ALA A 219 10.85 -6.72 -13.85
CA ALA A 219 10.13 -6.24 -12.69
C ALA A 219 9.97 -7.36 -11.67
N TRP A 220 10.18 -7.02 -10.40
CA TRP A 220 9.98 -7.93 -9.26
C TRP A 220 9.38 -7.17 -8.09
N VAL A 221 9.35 -7.73 -6.90
CA VAL A 221 8.70 -7.13 -5.73
C VAL A 221 9.67 -6.98 -4.57
N GLU A 222 9.55 -5.89 -3.85
CA GLU A 222 10.03 -5.75 -2.48
C GLU A 222 8.85 -5.72 -1.51
N ALA A 223 8.95 -6.47 -0.41
CA ALA A 223 8.02 -6.48 0.69
C ALA A 223 8.74 -6.17 2.00
N TRP A 224 8.08 -5.42 2.89
CA TRP A 224 8.70 -4.98 4.14
C TRP A 224 8.41 -5.98 5.28
N ALA A 225 9.46 -6.45 5.92
CA ALA A 225 9.41 -7.23 7.14
C ALA A 225 10.66 -6.98 7.99
N ASP A 226 10.57 -7.21 9.30
CA ASP A 226 11.70 -7.15 10.23
C ASP A 226 12.54 -5.86 10.17
N GLY A 227 11.87 -4.75 9.84
CA GLY A 227 12.48 -3.41 9.79
C GLY A 227 13.22 -3.07 8.49
N LYS A 228 13.12 -3.89 7.44
CA LYS A 228 13.76 -3.67 6.14
C LYS A 228 12.91 -4.16 4.95
N TRP A 229 13.29 -3.73 3.77
CA TRP A 229 12.77 -4.26 2.53
C TRP A 229 13.50 -5.57 2.16
N HIS A 230 12.71 -6.58 1.77
CA HIS A 230 13.16 -7.85 1.24
C HIS A 230 12.66 -8.02 -0.18
N PHE A 231 13.49 -8.53 -1.07
CA PHE A 231 13.07 -8.78 -2.45
C PHE A 231 12.68 -10.23 -2.70
N LEU A 232 11.84 -10.44 -3.71
CA LEU A 232 11.42 -11.76 -4.19
C LEU A 232 10.95 -11.69 -5.64
N GLY A 233 11.16 -12.76 -6.41
CA GLY A 233 10.56 -12.93 -7.73
C GLY A 233 9.06 -13.15 -7.61
N ALA A 234 8.27 -12.38 -8.37
CA ALA A 234 6.83 -12.47 -8.29
C ALA A 234 6.30 -13.73 -8.98
N CYS A 235 5.43 -14.47 -8.32
CA CYS A 235 4.96 -15.79 -8.75
C CYS A 235 6.08 -16.83 -8.92
N GLU A 236 7.27 -16.56 -8.40
CA GLU A 236 8.45 -17.41 -8.44
C GLU A 236 8.89 -17.70 -7.01
N PRO A 237 8.19 -18.60 -6.26
CA PRO A 237 8.46 -18.82 -4.86
C PRO A 237 9.82 -19.49 -4.64
N GLU A 238 10.59 -18.90 -3.74
CA GLU A 238 11.85 -19.42 -3.23
C GLU A 238 11.71 -19.77 -1.74
N PRO A 239 12.57 -20.61 -1.16
CA PRO A 239 12.45 -21.04 0.23
C PRO A 239 12.73 -19.92 1.24
N VAL A 240 13.36 -18.83 0.82
CA VAL A 240 13.71 -17.66 1.64
C VAL A 240 13.54 -16.38 0.84
N LEU A 241 13.31 -15.25 1.53
CA LEU A 241 13.39 -13.94 0.91
C LEU A 241 14.84 -13.57 0.54
N ASP A 242 15.01 -12.55 -0.27
CA ASP A 242 16.30 -12.08 -0.80
C ASP A 242 17.01 -13.14 -1.68
N LEU A 243 16.21 -14.03 -2.28
CA LEU A 243 16.64 -15.05 -3.24
C LEU A 243 15.76 -14.97 -4.50
N GLY A 244 16.41 -15.09 -5.65
CA GLY A 244 15.77 -15.15 -6.97
C GLY A 244 16.81 -15.43 -8.04
N TRP A 245 16.39 -15.93 -9.20
CA TRP A 245 17.28 -16.19 -10.34
C TRP A 245 18.08 -14.96 -10.76
N PHE A 246 17.56 -13.75 -10.49
CA PHE A 246 18.16 -12.49 -10.88
C PHE A 246 19.19 -11.92 -9.89
N ASN A 247 19.54 -12.62 -8.79
CA ASN A 247 20.52 -12.13 -7.82
C ASN A 247 21.86 -11.74 -8.48
N ALA A 248 22.39 -12.60 -9.35
CA ALA A 248 23.68 -12.32 -10.02
C ALA A 248 23.57 -11.17 -11.05
N PRO A 249 22.53 -11.08 -11.93
CA PRO A 249 22.32 -9.89 -12.73
C PRO A 249 22.11 -8.62 -11.92
N ALA A 250 21.31 -8.68 -10.84
CA ALA A 250 21.00 -7.54 -9.99
C ALA A 250 22.23 -6.96 -9.29
N SER A 251 23.16 -7.80 -8.82
CA SER A 251 24.42 -7.34 -8.20
C SER A 251 25.31 -6.53 -9.13
N ARG A 252 25.01 -6.51 -10.41
CA ARG A 252 25.70 -5.73 -11.45
C ARG A 252 24.76 -4.77 -12.16
N GLY A 253 23.62 -4.50 -11.56
CA GLY A 253 22.63 -3.59 -12.10
C GLY A 253 23.16 -2.15 -12.21
N MET A 254 22.61 -1.42 -13.17
CA MET A 254 22.98 -0.01 -13.42
C MET A 254 21.93 0.95 -12.90
N LEU A 255 20.68 0.51 -12.82
CA LEU A 255 19.54 1.26 -12.32
C LEU A 255 18.45 0.31 -11.86
N MET A 256 18.00 0.49 -10.63
CA MET A 256 16.83 -0.18 -10.06
C MET A 256 16.03 0.84 -9.29
N HIS A 257 14.78 0.99 -9.68
CA HIS A 257 13.93 2.02 -9.11
C HIS A 257 12.52 1.52 -8.82
N THR A 258 11.81 2.26 -7.99
CA THR A 258 10.40 2.02 -7.70
C THR A 258 9.63 3.33 -7.74
N LYS A 259 8.35 3.25 -8.12
CA LYS A 259 7.40 4.36 -8.08
C LYS A 259 6.58 4.25 -6.80
N VAL A 260 6.77 5.22 -5.93
CA VAL A 260 6.05 5.33 -4.66
C VAL A 260 4.87 6.26 -4.86
N PHE A 261 3.68 5.81 -4.54
CA PHE A 261 2.46 6.61 -4.66
C PHE A 261 2.56 7.90 -3.83
N GLY A 262 2.26 9.02 -4.46
CA GLY A 262 2.21 10.33 -3.83
C GLY A 262 3.57 10.95 -3.55
N ARG A 263 3.56 11.92 -2.64
CA ARG A 263 4.74 12.62 -2.15
C ARG A 263 5.37 11.82 -1.02
N TYR A 264 6.42 11.09 -1.33
CA TYR A 264 7.15 10.27 -0.37
C TYR A 264 8.38 11.02 0.16
N GLU A 265 8.53 11.04 1.48
CA GLU A 265 9.62 11.73 2.19
C GLU A 265 10.45 10.69 2.99
N GLY A 266 10.81 9.57 2.34
CA GLY A 266 11.64 8.51 2.93
C GLY A 266 13.14 8.84 2.91
N LYS A 267 13.95 7.85 3.29
CA LYS A 267 15.42 7.99 3.37
C LYS A 267 16.12 7.64 2.06
N GLU A 268 15.43 6.97 1.16
CA GLU A 268 15.97 6.52 -0.12
C GLU A 268 16.24 7.71 -1.05
N GLU A 269 17.16 7.53 -1.97
CA GLU A 269 17.51 8.54 -2.97
C GLU A 269 16.32 8.84 -3.90
N VAL A 270 15.84 10.07 -3.87
CA VAL A 270 14.78 10.54 -4.74
C VAL A 270 15.34 10.88 -6.11
N MET A 271 14.90 10.19 -7.14
CA MET A 271 15.26 10.43 -8.54
C MET A 271 14.39 11.52 -9.16
N SER A 272 13.07 11.45 -8.93
CA SER A 272 12.11 12.44 -9.43
C SER A 272 10.86 12.52 -8.55
N VAL A 273 10.23 13.68 -8.55
CA VAL A 273 8.91 13.89 -7.92
C VAL A 273 7.92 14.30 -9.02
N ASN A 274 6.91 13.48 -9.21
CA ASN A 274 5.82 13.68 -10.15
C ASN A 274 4.52 14.00 -9.39
N PRO A 275 3.50 14.56 -10.06
CA PRO A 275 2.23 14.87 -9.39
C PRO A 275 1.52 13.67 -8.77
N THR A 276 1.82 12.45 -9.22
CA THR A 276 1.14 11.22 -8.79
C THR A 276 2.06 10.23 -8.07
N TYR A 277 3.37 10.35 -8.20
CA TYR A 277 4.33 9.46 -7.55
C TYR A 277 5.68 10.12 -7.34
N THR A 278 6.42 9.59 -6.37
CA THR A 278 7.84 9.84 -6.18
C THR A 278 8.62 8.63 -6.69
N GLU A 279 9.62 8.86 -7.53
CA GLU A 279 10.50 7.80 -8.04
C GLU A 279 11.77 7.77 -7.22
N ILE A 280 12.11 6.63 -6.67
CA ILE A 280 13.27 6.44 -5.81
C ILE A 280 14.20 5.37 -6.36
N ASN A 281 15.50 5.58 -6.14
CA ASN A 281 16.56 4.63 -6.44
C ASN A 281 16.63 3.58 -5.31
N VAL A 282 16.64 2.31 -5.67
CA VAL A 282 16.77 1.19 -4.72
C VAL A 282 17.94 0.28 -5.03
N ILE A 283 18.86 0.72 -5.88
CA ILE A 283 20.00 -0.09 -6.36
C ILE A 283 20.89 -0.58 -5.21
N ASP A 284 20.99 0.19 -4.12
CA ASP A 284 21.83 -0.17 -2.96
C ASP A 284 21.35 -1.46 -2.26
N ASN A 285 20.08 -1.85 -2.45
CA ASN A 285 19.57 -3.12 -1.93
C ASN A 285 20.15 -4.34 -2.68
N TYR A 286 20.72 -4.15 -3.88
CA TYR A 286 21.16 -5.20 -4.80
C TYR A 286 22.64 -5.11 -5.15
N ALA A 287 23.12 -3.91 -5.42
CA ALA A 287 24.46 -3.62 -5.89
C ALA A 287 25.09 -2.43 -5.10
N PRO A 288 25.30 -2.57 -3.78
CA PRO A 288 25.72 -1.45 -2.92
C PRO A 288 27.13 -0.89 -3.23
N THR A 289 27.85 -1.54 -4.12
CA THR A 289 29.21 -1.14 -4.53
C THR A 289 29.33 -0.88 -6.04
N ALA A 290 28.20 -0.78 -6.73
CA ALA A 290 28.19 -0.56 -8.19
C ALA A 290 28.54 0.88 -8.58
#